data_cfeb67f70a2a840e0b497dad1b296c34
#
_entry.id   cfeb67f70a2a840e0b497dad1b296c34
#
_cell.length_a   1.000
_cell.length_b   1.000
_cell.length_c   1.000
_cell.angle_alpha   90.00
_cell.angle_beta   90.00
_cell.angle_gamma   90.00
#
_symmetry.space_group_name_H-M   'P 1'
#
loop_
_entity.id
_entity.type
_entity.pdbx_description
1 polymer ?
#
loop_
_entity_poly.entity_id
_entity_poly.type
_entity_poly.pdbx_seq_one_letter_code
_entity_poly.pdbx_strand_id
1 'polypeptide(L)'
;MKKSNQEAADKITFKNLRRWYFFALWTIALTIILSQILVQYNLKQQLSDSKIINISGKQRMLSQKIVKEVLILNYVVDNAKKQEIAHLKTVLSLWKNNQNALENGSDTLAFPKEKSETLSKLYREIKPSFTNIAEATNLFLSNLEQQKSFENNQKLVQTILKNESIFLSKMNQIVSQYDIEAHEKVTEQRKIEYWIFAFTLFVLLMEFFFIFKPTNKKIENLIAKLLASEKKALKLAYDTEIISEI
;
A
#
# COMPACT_ATOMS: atom_id res chain seq x y z
N MET A 1 -54.18 -36.14 10.55
CA MET A 1 -53.67 -34.91 11.23
C MET A 1 -52.18 -34.97 11.65
N LYS A 2 -51.66 -36.03 12.29
CA LYS A 2 -50.24 -36.09 12.70
C LYS A 2 -49.22 -36.00 11.54
N LYS A 3 -49.50 -36.60 10.37
CA LYS A 3 -48.57 -36.61 9.19
C LYS A 3 -48.43 -35.22 8.55
N SER A 4 -49.54 -34.46 8.44
CA SER A 4 -49.58 -33.11 7.88
C SER A 4 -48.78 -32.08 8.73
N ASN A 5 -48.85 -32.20 10.06
CA ASN A 5 -48.11 -31.32 10.97
C ASN A 5 -46.60 -31.63 10.97
N GLN A 6 -46.21 -32.85 10.69
CA GLN A 6 -44.81 -33.29 10.61
C GLN A 6 -44.14 -32.81 9.31
N GLU A 7 -44.82 -32.90 8.17
CA GLU A 7 -44.40 -32.36 6.89
C GLU A 7 -44.23 -30.82 6.90
N ALA A 8 -45.15 -30.12 7.57
CA ALA A 8 -45.05 -28.66 7.76
C ALA A 8 -43.85 -28.27 8.63
N ALA A 9 -43.56 -28.99 9.72
CA ALA A 9 -42.45 -28.77 10.59
C ALA A 9 -41.09 -29.05 9.87
N ASP A 10 -41.01 -30.09 9.04
CA ASP A 10 -39.83 -30.42 8.26
C ASP A 10 -39.57 -29.36 7.18
N LYS A 11 -40.59 -28.87 6.47
CA LYS A 11 -40.45 -27.78 5.48
C LYS A 11 -39.95 -26.47 6.13
N ILE A 12 -40.43 -26.11 7.32
CA ILE A 12 -39.96 -24.92 8.06
C ILE A 12 -38.50 -25.10 8.47
N THR A 13 -38.13 -26.30 8.91
CA THR A 13 -36.73 -26.61 9.30
C THR A 13 -35.79 -26.51 8.12
N PHE A 14 -36.13 -27.04 6.94
CA PHE A 14 -35.31 -26.90 5.72
C PHE A 14 -35.18 -25.46 5.24
N LYS A 15 -36.27 -24.67 5.30
CA LYS A 15 -36.22 -23.25 4.91
C LYS A 15 -35.31 -22.44 5.83
N ASN A 16 -35.32 -22.68 7.12
CA ASN A 16 -34.47 -22.03 8.08
C ASN A 16 -32.99 -22.46 7.91
N LEU A 17 -32.74 -23.74 7.70
CA LEU A 17 -31.42 -24.29 7.44
C LEU A 17 -30.78 -23.62 6.23
N ARG A 18 -31.51 -23.53 5.10
CA ARG A 18 -31.05 -22.85 3.88
C ARG A 18 -30.67 -21.38 4.13
N ARG A 19 -31.50 -20.66 4.94
CA ARG A 19 -31.18 -19.27 5.30
C ARG A 19 -29.88 -19.13 6.09
N TRP A 20 -29.63 -20.01 7.04
CA TRP A 20 -28.39 -20.02 7.83
C TRP A 20 -27.16 -20.33 6.98
N TYR A 21 -27.28 -21.25 6.02
CA TYR A 21 -26.18 -21.51 5.07
C TYR A 21 -25.89 -20.30 4.18
N PHE A 22 -26.90 -19.64 3.65
CA PHE A 22 -26.73 -18.43 2.87
C PHE A 22 -26.10 -17.31 3.70
N PHE A 23 -26.51 -17.17 4.94
CA PHE A 23 -25.96 -16.17 5.85
C PHE A 23 -24.48 -16.46 6.12
N ALA A 24 -24.09 -17.71 6.42
CA ALA A 24 -22.70 -18.12 6.62
C ALA A 24 -21.85 -17.82 5.39
N LEU A 25 -22.26 -18.28 4.21
CA LEU A 25 -21.52 -18.03 2.96
C LEU A 25 -21.38 -16.54 2.68
N TRP A 26 -22.42 -15.76 2.96
CA TRP A 26 -22.38 -14.32 2.76
C TRP A 26 -21.42 -13.62 3.72
N THR A 27 -21.38 -14.04 4.98
CA THR A 27 -20.44 -13.52 5.99
C THR A 27 -19.00 -13.81 5.60
N ILE A 28 -18.70 -15.04 5.16
CA ILE A 28 -17.36 -15.42 4.66
C ILE A 28 -16.99 -14.55 3.44
N ALA A 29 -17.89 -14.44 2.46
CA ALA A 29 -17.62 -13.63 1.27
C ALA A 29 -17.35 -12.16 1.62
N LEU A 30 -18.15 -11.59 2.53
CA LEU A 30 -18.00 -10.21 2.99
C LEU A 30 -16.65 -9.99 3.68
N THR A 31 -16.25 -10.89 4.58
CA THR A 31 -14.95 -10.75 5.29
C THR A 31 -13.77 -10.86 4.34
N ILE A 32 -13.83 -11.73 3.32
CA ILE A 32 -12.79 -11.82 2.28
C ILE A 32 -12.72 -10.54 1.46
N ILE A 33 -13.86 -9.99 1.04
CA ILE A 33 -13.90 -8.74 0.24
C ILE A 33 -13.33 -7.57 1.06
N LEU A 34 -13.73 -7.42 2.33
CA LEU A 34 -13.22 -6.36 3.20
C LEU A 34 -11.71 -6.48 3.43
N SER A 35 -11.22 -7.69 3.68
CA SER A 35 -9.79 -7.96 3.81
C SER A 35 -9.03 -7.57 2.54
N GLN A 36 -9.55 -7.95 1.37
CA GLN A 36 -8.91 -7.63 0.08
C GLN A 36 -8.87 -6.12 -0.19
N ILE A 37 -9.93 -5.38 0.13
CA ILE A 37 -9.95 -3.92 0.00
C ILE A 37 -8.87 -3.29 0.88
N LEU A 38 -8.73 -3.76 2.12
CA LEU A 38 -7.71 -3.25 3.05
C LEU A 38 -6.29 -3.52 2.52
N VAL A 39 -6.01 -4.74 2.04
CA VAL A 39 -4.70 -5.10 1.48
C VAL A 39 -4.37 -4.23 0.27
N GLN A 40 -5.32 -3.99 -0.64
CA GLN A 40 -5.09 -3.12 -1.81
C GLN A 40 -4.82 -1.67 -1.41
N TYR A 41 -5.54 -1.16 -0.40
CA TYR A 41 -5.31 0.17 0.13
C TYR A 41 -3.89 0.31 0.74
N ASN A 42 -3.48 -0.66 1.56
CA ASN A 42 -2.16 -0.70 2.18
C ASN A 42 -1.03 -0.79 1.14
N LEU A 43 -1.19 -1.63 0.12
CA LEU A 43 -0.22 -1.76 -0.96
C LEU A 43 -0.03 -0.44 -1.73
N LYS A 44 -1.12 0.26 -2.01
CA LYS A 44 -1.06 1.58 -2.66
C LYS A 44 -0.28 2.61 -1.83
N GLN A 45 -0.46 2.62 -0.51
CA GLN A 45 0.31 3.50 0.38
C GLN A 45 1.80 3.15 0.38
N GLN A 46 2.15 1.86 0.51
CA GLN A 46 3.55 1.40 0.47
C GLN A 46 4.27 1.78 -0.83
N LEU A 47 3.59 1.68 -1.98
CA LEU A 47 4.13 2.12 -3.26
C LEU A 47 4.39 3.63 -3.30
N SER A 48 3.52 4.44 -2.71
CA SER A 48 3.72 5.89 -2.59
C SER A 48 4.91 6.22 -1.68
N ASP A 49 4.99 5.61 -0.50
CA ASP A 49 6.09 5.83 0.45
C ASP A 49 7.44 5.41 -0.16
N SER A 50 7.51 4.27 -0.84
CA SER A 50 8.71 3.82 -1.56
C SER A 50 9.16 4.81 -2.64
N LYS A 51 8.23 5.40 -3.37
CA LYS A 51 8.52 6.40 -4.39
C LYS A 51 9.07 7.70 -3.78
N ILE A 52 8.53 8.15 -2.65
CA ILE A 52 9.00 9.31 -1.91
C ILE A 52 10.43 9.09 -1.43
N ILE A 53 10.72 7.95 -0.79
CA ILE A 53 12.04 7.57 -0.32
C ILE A 53 13.05 7.57 -1.48
N ASN A 54 12.69 6.98 -2.61
CA ASN A 54 13.55 6.93 -3.80
C ASN A 54 13.86 8.32 -4.37
N ILE A 55 12.84 9.21 -4.48
CA ILE A 55 13.04 10.57 -4.97
C ILE A 55 13.85 11.41 -3.97
N SER A 56 13.61 11.25 -2.67
CA SER A 56 14.43 11.87 -1.63
C SER A 56 15.89 11.38 -1.70
N GLY A 57 16.10 10.09 -1.96
CA GLY A 57 17.43 9.54 -2.23
C GLY A 57 18.09 10.15 -3.46
N LYS A 58 17.34 10.36 -4.55
CA LYS A 58 17.83 11.02 -5.77
C LYS A 58 18.24 12.47 -5.53
N GLN A 59 17.63 13.18 -4.58
CA GLN A 59 18.01 14.55 -4.23
C GLN A 59 19.47 14.64 -3.75
N ARG A 60 19.95 13.65 -2.99
CA ARG A 60 21.36 13.55 -2.56
C ARG A 60 22.28 13.37 -3.77
N MET A 61 21.95 12.45 -4.65
CA MET A 61 22.73 12.21 -5.88
C MET A 61 22.76 13.45 -6.79
N LEU A 62 21.63 14.15 -6.92
CA LEU A 62 21.53 15.33 -7.77
C LEU A 62 22.32 16.51 -7.21
N SER A 63 22.34 16.73 -5.88
CA SER A 63 23.18 17.77 -5.27
C SER A 63 24.67 17.54 -5.53
N GLN A 64 25.14 16.30 -5.35
CA GLN A 64 26.53 15.93 -5.66
C GLN A 64 26.85 16.05 -7.15
N LYS A 65 25.88 15.72 -8.01
CA LYS A 65 26.05 15.88 -9.46
C LYS A 65 26.16 17.35 -9.86
N ILE A 66 25.36 18.24 -9.26
CA ILE A 66 25.48 19.70 -9.44
C ILE A 66 26.89 20.15 -9.07
N VAL A 67 27.39 19.76 -7.89
CA VAL A 67 28.75 20.11 -7.45
C VAL A 67 29.81 19.61 -8.44
N LYS A 68 29.74 18.35 -8.84
CA LYS A 68 30.66 17.76 -9.80
C LYS A 68 30.68 18.54 -11.11
N GLU A 69 29.54 18.87 -11.68
CA GLU A 69 29.42 19.59 -12.95
C GLU A 69 29.89 21.05 -12.83
N VAL A 70 29.59 21.71 -11.72
CA VAL A 70 30.11 23.05 -11.42
C VAL A 70 31.62 23.05 -11.35
N LEU A 71 32.24 22.06 -10.67
CA LEU A 71 33.69 21.91 -10.61
C LEU A 71 34.30 21.65 -11.99
N ILE A 72 33.73 20.77 -12.78
CA ILE A 72 34.18 20.49 -14.16
C ILE A 72 34.14 21.77 -14.99
N LEU A 73 33.00 22.47 -15.00
CA LEU A 73 32.81 23.70 -15.77
C LEU A 73 33.72 24.87 -15.33
N ASN A 74 34.12 24.87 -14.06
CA ASN A 74 35.05 25.87 -13.55
C ASN A 74 36.50 25.70 -14.09
N TYR A 75 36.89 24.48 -14.52
CA TYR A 75 38.23 24.17 -15.01
C TYR A 75 38.32 23.85 -16.50
N VAL A 76 37.19 23.57 -17.18
CA VAL A 76 37.17 23.23 -18.63
C VAL A 76 37.16 24.48 -19.49
N VAL A 77 38.10 24.53 -20.46
CA VAL A 77 38.34 25.73 -21.29
C VAL A 77 37.78 25.65 -22.72
N ASP A 78 37.20 24.51 -23.21
CA ASP A 78 36.92 24.29 -24.64
C ASP A 78 35.51 23.82 -25.01
N ASN A 79 35.30 23.45 -26.28
CA ASN A 79 34.04 23.16 -26.98
C ASN A 79 33.06 22.22 -26.27
N ALA A 80 33.50 21.38 -25.33
CA ALA A 80 32.63 20.56 -24.48
C ALA A 80 31.77 21.41 -23.49
N LYS A 81 32.15 22.65 -23.23
CA LYS A 81 31.54 23.56 -22.25
C LYS A 81 30.03 23.79 -22.50
N LYS A 82 29.62 23.90 -23.77
CA LYS A 82 28.21 24.16 -24.11
C LYS A 82 27.29 22.97 -23.76
N GLN A 83 27.76 21.75 -23.98
CA GLN A 83 27.01 20.53 -23.65
C GLN A 83 26.90 20.35 -22.12
N GLU A 84 28.02 20.60 -21.39
CA GLU A 84 28.03 20.51 -19.93
C GLU A 84 27.15 21.57 -19.27
N ILE A 85 27.11 22.80 -19.80
CA ILE A 85 26.15 23.84 -19.34
C ILE A 85 24.72 23.40 -19.52
N ALA A 86 24.36 22.84 -20.67
CA ALA A 86 22.99 22.33 -20.91
C ALA A 86 22.64 21.18 -19.97
N HIS A 87 23.59 20.30 -19.69
CA HIS A 87 23.43 19.20 -18.76
C HIS A 87 23.24 19.71 -17.32
N LEU A 88 24.07 20.61 -16.82
CA LEU A 88 23.92 21.23 -15.51
C LEU A 88 22.55 21.93 -15.34
N LYS A 89 22.07 22.64 -16.37
CA LYS A 89 20.72 23.24 -16.36
C LYS A 89 19.62 22.18 -16.17
N THR A 90 19.74 21.07 -16.87
CA THR A 90 18.77 19.96 -16.77
C THR A 90 18.79 19.34 -15.36
N VAL A 91 19.98 19.07 -14.83
CA VAL A 91 20.17 18.50 -13.48
C VAL A 91 19.61 19.45 -12.41
N LEU A 92 19.91 20.74 -12.51
CA LEU A 92 19.43 21.76 -11.59
C LEU A 92 17.89 21.88 -11.62
N SER A 93 17.30 21.88 -12.82
CA SER A 93 15.84 21.92 -12.99
C SER A 93 15.18 20.68 -12.36
N LEU A 94 15.69 19.50 -12.62
CA LEU A 94 15.19 18.26 -12.04
C LEU A 94 15.30 18.26 -10.50
N TRP A 95 16.45 18.72 -9.98
CA TRP A 95 16.68 18.82 -8.53
C TRP A 95 15.68 19.77 -7.86
N LYS A 96 15.45 20.95 -8.45
CA LYS A 96 14.46 21.94 -7.97
C LYS A 96 13.03 21.40 -8.01
N ASN A 97 12.65 20.75 -9.11
CA ASN A 97 11.30 20.19 -9.28
C ASN A 97 11.03 19.06 -8.28
N ASN A 98 12.01 18.18 -8.07
CA ASN A 98 11.89 17.12 -7.08
C ASN A 98 11.79 17.69 -5.66
N GLN A 99 12.61 18.70 -5.31
CA GLN A 99 12.55 19.35 -4.00
C GLN A 99 11.16 19.98 -3.75
N ASN A 100 10.64 20.69 -4.75
CA ASN A 100 9.31 21.28 -4.66
C ASN A 100 8.21 20.23 -4.47
N ALA A 101 8.29 19.12 -5.23
CA ALA A 101 7.33 18.02 -5.09
C ALA A 101 7.41 17.35 -3.70
N LEU A 102 8.61 17.19 -3.15
CA LEU A 102 8.82 16.63 -1.82
C LEU A 102 8.36 17.60 -0.72
N GLU A 103 8.60 18.90 -0.87
CA GLU A 103 8.26 19.92 0.13
C GLU A 103 6.76 20.28 0.13
N ASN A 104 6.13 20.40 -1.04
CA ASN A 104 4.77 20.92 -1.20
C ASN A 104 3.74 19.86 -1.60
N GLY A 105 4.17 18.63 -1.80
CA GLY A 105 3.35 17.58 -2.37
C GLY A 105 3.25 17.67 -3.90
N SER A 106 2.72 16.63 -4.52
CA SER A 106 2.55 16.58 -5.98
C SER A 106 1.45 15.61 -6.35
N ASP A 107 0.43 16.08 -7.04
CA ASP A 107 -0.67 15.24 -7.52
C ASP A 107 -0.18 14.26 -8.61
N THR A 108 0.71 14.72 -9.51
CA THR A 108 1.30 13.89 -10.58
C THR A 108 2.18 12.77 -10.06
N LEU A 109 2.88 13.00 -8.95
CA LEU A 109 3.73 12.00 -8.30
C LEU A 109 2.98 11.23 -7.20
N ALA A 110 1.75 11.63 -6.89
CA ALA A 110 0.96 11.14 -5.76
C ALA A 110 1.67 11.33 -4.41
N PHE A 111 2.35 12.49 -4.23
CA PHE A 111 2.99 12.85 -2.96
C PHE A 111 2.02 13.63 -2.08
N PRO A 112 1.88 13.27 -0.80
CA PRO A 112 1.01 13.98 0.13
C PRO A 112 1.51 15.39 0.38
N LYS A 113 0.56 16.33 0.53
CA LYS A 113 0.87 17.71 0.95
C LYS A 113 1.18 17.77 2.44
N GLU A 114 0.45 16.98 3.23
CA GLU A 114 0.63 16.91 4.67
C GLU A 114 1.82 16.00 5.02
N LYS A 115 2.61 16.45 5.98
CA LYS A 115 3.79 15.77 6.51
C LYS A 115 3.74 15.75 8.02
N SER A 116 4.48 14.84 8.62
CA SER A 116 4.72 14.85 10.06
C SER A 116 5.41 16.15 10.49
N GLU A 117 5.26 16.50 11.74
CA GLU A 117 5.93 17.67 12.32
C GLU A 117 7.45 17.58 12.18
N THR A 118 8.00 16.37 12.37
CA THR A 118 9.42 16.08 12.21
C THR A 118 9.91 16.35 10.80
N LEU A 119 9.23 15.83 9.79
CA LEU A 119 9.57 16.10 8.38
C LEU A 119 9.44 17.58 8.04
N SER A 120 8.37 18.24 8.50
CA SER A 120 8.16 19.67 8.29
C SER A 120 9.28 20.53 8.88
N LYS A 121 9.79 20.14 10.05
CA LYS A 121 10.95 20.79 10.69
C LYS A 121 12.23 20.57 9.85
N LEU A 122 12.49 19.35 9.43
CA LEU A 122 13.65 19.04 8.60
C LEU A 122 13.65 19.78 7.26
N TYR A 123 12.48 19.93 6.63
CA TYR A 123 12.34 20.73 5.40
C TYR A 123 12.57 22.22 5.65
N ARG A 124 12.17 22.77 6.78
CA ARG A 124 12.52 24.17 7.15
C ARG A 124 14.03 24.33 7.35
N GLU A 125 14.68 23.36 7.96
CA GLU A 125 16.12 23.40 8.23
C GLU A 125 16.99 23.23 6.97
N ILE A 126 16.56 22.46 5.97
CA ILE A 126 17.28 22.27 4.71
C ILE A 126 17.12 23.45 3.73
N LYS A 127 16.04 24.18 3.84
CA LYS A 127 15.64 25.24 2.89
C LYS A 127 16.73 26.29 2.63
N PRO A 128 17.45 26.83 3.63
CA PRO A 128 18.51 27.81 3.37
C PRO A 128 19.64 27.26 2.50
N SER A 129 20.13 26.04 2.78
CA SER A 129 21.19 25.42 1.99
C SER A 129 20.72 25.08 0.57
N PHE A 130 19.48 24.60 0.40
CA PHE A 130 18.88 24.39 -0.90
C PHE A 130 18.81 25.68 -1.72
N THR A 131 18.30 26.77 -1.13
CA THR A 131 18.18 28.06 -1.81
C THR A 131 19.55 28.62 -2.22
N ASN A 132 20.52 28.58 -1.31
CA ASN A 132 21.89 29.05 -1.59
C ASN A 132 22.55 28.28 -2.74
N ILE A 133 22.40 26.94 -2.81
CA ILE A 133 22.92 26.12 -3.92
C ILE A 133 22.21 26.51 -5.21
N ALA A 134 20.88 26.59 -5.20
CA ALA A 134 20.10 26.89 -6.40
C ALA A 134 20.44 28.26 -7.00
N GLU A 135 20.50 29.29 -6.16
CA GLU A 135 20.82 30.66 -6.57
C GLU A 135 22.28 30.79 -7.04
N ALA A 136 23.23 30.24 -6.28
CA ALA A 136 24.66 30.28 -6.67
C ALA A 136 24.89 29.51 -7.97
N THR A 137 24.24 28.37 -8.20
CA THR A 137 24.34 27.62 -9.44
C THR A 137 23.71 28.34 -10.63
N ASN A 138 22.55 28.99 -10.45
CA ASN A 138 21.94 29.82 -11.50
C ASN A 138 22.85 31.00 -11.87
N LEU A 139 23.44 31.69 -10.88
CA LEU A 139 24.33 32.81 -11.12
C LEU A 139 25.64 32.35 -11.78
N PHE A 140 26.19 31.19 -11.38
CA PHE A 140 27.33 30.57 -12.01
C PHE A 140 27.08 30.28 -13.50
N LEU A 141 25.94 29.69 -13.85
CA LEU A 141 25.50 29.45 -15.23
C LEU A 141 25.39 30.77 -16.02
N SER A 142 24.77 31.78 -15.45
CA SER A 142 24.66 33.10 -16.08
C SER A 142 26.01 33.76 -16.32
N ASN A 143 26.94 33.65 -15.38
CA ASN A 143 28.32 34.17 -15.54
C ASN A 143 29.08 33.45 -16.65
N LEU A 144 28.92 32.14 -16.80
CA LEU A 144 29.53 31.38 -17.88
C LEU A 144 29.01 31.79 -19.28
N GLU A 145 27.68 32.08 -19.37
CA GLU A 145 27.08 32.53 -20.62
C GLU A 145 27.52 33.98 -20.99
N GLN A 146 27.73 34.81 -19.99
CA GLN A 146 28.20 36.21 -20.15
C GLN A 146 29.72 36.34 -20.19
N GLN A 147 30.45 35.25 -20.16
CA GLN A 147 31.93 35.21 -20.17
C GLN A 147 32.58 36.08 -19.07
N LYS A 148 31.96 36.17 -17.88
CA LYS A 148 32.46 36.92 -16.74
C LYS A 148 33.70 36.28 -16.12
N SER A 149 34.47 37.09 -15.35
CA SER A 149 35.76 36.71 -14.80
C SER A 149 35.72 35.46 -13.89
N PHE A 150 36.83 34.72 -13.87
CA PHE A 150 37.01 33.52 -13.04
C PHE A 150 36.87 33.80 -11.54
N GLU A 151 37.29 34.94 -11.04
CA GLU A 151 37.20 35.30 -9.61
C GLU A 151 35.78 35.33 -9.08
N ASN A 152 34.83 35.83 -9.90
CA ASN A 152 33.43 35.88 -9.52
C ASN A 152 32.84 34.47 -9.40
N ASN A 153 33.28 33.53 -10.25
CA ASN A 153 32.84 32.14 -10.23
C ASN A 153 33.39 31.39 -9.02
N GLN A 154 34.61 31.66 -8.58
CA GLN A 154 35.24 30.97 -7.47
C GLN A 154 34.45 31.12 -6.15
N LYS A 155 33.95 32.34 -5.87
CA LYS A 155 33.08 32.57 -4.69
C LYS A 155 31.76 31.75 -4.77
N LEU A 156 31.16 31.65 -5.94
CA LEU A 156 29.94 30.87 -6.16
C LEU A 156 30.21 29.39 -5.95
N VAL A 157 31.30 28.85 -6.50
CA VAL A 157 31.71 27.46 -6.29
C VAL A 157 31.89 27.16 -4.79
N GLN A 158 32.57 28.02 -4.04
CA GLN A 158 32.74 27.87 -2.60
C GLN A 158 31.40 27.88 -1.86
N THR A 159 30.47 28.76 -2.27
CA THR A 159 29.11 28.81 -1.70
C THR A 159 28.36 27.52 -1.95
N ILE A 160 28.42 26.96 -3.17
CA ILE A 160 27.80 25.70 -3.54
C ILE A 160 28.40 24.56 -2.71
N LEU A 161 29.72 24.43 -2.64
CA LEU A 161 30.37 23.38 -1.87
C LEU A 161 30.04 23.39 -0.38
N LYS A 162 30.07 24.58 0.25
CA LYS A 162 29.74 24.74 1.66
C LYS A 162 28.29 24.34 1.96
N ASN A 163 27.36 24.77 1.13
CA ASN A 163 25.94 24.50 1.35
C ASN A 163 25.54 23.06 0.96
N GLU A 164 26.26 22.44 0.00
CA GLU A 164 26.00 21.06 -0.41
C GLU A 164 26.22 20.07 0.73
N SER A 165 27.30 20.20 1.49
CA SER A 165 27.55 19.30 2.64
C SER A 165 26.46 19.41 3.70
N ILE A 166 25.92 20.62 3.95
CA ILE A 166 24.80 20.85 4.86
C ILE A 166 23.52 20.24 4.28
N PHE A 167 23.23 20.50 3.01
CA PHE A 167 22.09 19.93 2.29
C PHE A 167 22.12 18.41 2.33
N LEU A 168 23.24 17.79 2.02
CA LEU A 168 23.42 16.34 2.00
C LEU A 168 23.15 15.71 3.37
N SER A 169 23.70 16.33 4.44
CA SER A 169 23.46 15.87 5.82
C SER A 169 21.98 15.94 6.21
N LYS A 170 21.31 17.07 5.89
CA LYS A 170 19.89 17.23 6.18
C LYS A 170 18.99 16.34 5.33
N MET A 171 19.33 16.17 4.05
CA MET A 171 18.59 15.27 3.16
C MET A 171 18.72 13.81 3.60
N ASN A 172 19.87 13.39 4.14
CA ASN A 172 20.02 12.08 4.77
C ASN A 172 19.06 11.89 5.94
N GLN A 173 18.88 12.90 6.80
CA GLN A 173 17.92 12.86 7.90
C GLN A 173 16.48 12.75 7.38
N ILE A 174 16.14 13.50 6.32
CA ILE A 174 14.82 13.44 5.68
C ILE A 174 14.54 12.05 5.12
N VAL A 175 15.50 11.46 4.39
CA VAL A 175 15.36 10.10 3.85
C VAL A 175 15.16 9.08 4.96
N SER A 176 15.99 9.16 6.02
CA SER A 176 15.87 8.28 7.19
C SER A 176 14.51 8.44 7.89
N GLN A 177 14.01 9.68 8.01
CA GLN A 177 12.71 9.93 8.63
C GLN A 177 11.56 9.36 7.79
N TYR A 178 11.59 9.50 6.47
CA TYR A 178 10.60 8.84 5.60
C TYR A 178 10.63 7.33 5.72
N ASP A 179 11.82 6.73 5.82
CA ASP A 179 11.97 5.28 6.00
C ASP A 179 11.38 4.82 7.34
N ILE A 180 11.66 5.53 8.43
CA ILE A 180 11.10 5.27 9.76
C ILE A 180 9.56 5.34 9.71
N GLU A 181 8.99 6.42 9.18
CA GLU A 181 7.54 6.61 9.11
C GLU A 181 6.85 5.57 8.22
N ALA A 182 7.48 5.17 7.11
CA ALA A 182 6.99 4.10 6.25
C ALA A 182 6.99 2.76 7.00
N HIS A 183 8.04 2.47 7.75
CA HIS A 183 8.16 1.24 8.53
C HIS A 183 7.14 1.17 9.68
N GLU A 184 6.92 2.28 10.38
CA GLU A 184 5.89 2.40 11.42
C GLU A 184 4.50 2.14 10.86
N LYS A 185 4.14 2.76 9.73
CA LYS A 185 2.87 2.52 9.03
C LYS A 185 2.67 1.04 8.69
N VAL A 186 3.68 0.39 8.10
CA VAL A 186 3.62 -1.05 7.76
C VAL A 186 3.41 -1.90 9.01
N THR A 187 4.08 -1.56 10.12
CA THR A 187 3.95 -2.28 11.38
C THR A 187 2.55 -2.16 11.97
N GLU A 188 1.97 -0.96 11.97
CA GLU A 188 0.58 -0.75 12.43
C GLU A 188 -0.43 -1.45 11.53
N GLN A 189 -0.27 -1.37 10.21
CA GLN A 189 -1.11 -2.08 9.25
C GLN A 189 -1.09 -3.59 9.47
N ARG A 190 0.09 -4.16 9.71
CA ARG A 190 0.26 -5.60 10.02
C ARG A 190 -0.52 -6.02 11.27
N LYS A 191 -0.56 -5.19 12.32
CA LYS A 191 -1.36 -5.46 13.51
C LYS A 191 -2.85 -5.55 13.17
N ILE A 192 -3.36 -4.61 12.37
CA ILE A 192 -4.76 -4.61 11.92
C ILE A 192 -5.07 -5.87 11.11
N GLU A 193 -4.18 -6.29 10.20
CA GLU A 193 -4.34 -7.51 9.40
C GLU A 193 -4.43 -8.76 10.29
N TYR A 194 -3.60 -8.87 11.33
CA TYR A 194 -3.67 -9.97 12.29
C TYR A 194 -4.99 -10.00 13.06
N TRP A 195 -5.53 -8.83 13.45
CA TRP A 195 -6.83 -8.76 14.10
C TRP A 195 -7.97 -9.17 13.18
N ILE A 196 -7.95 -8.76 11.92
CA ILE A 196 -8.94 -9.17 10.91
C ILE A 196 -8.85 -10.67 10.67
N PHE A 197 -7.64 -11.22 10.55
CA PHE A 197 -7.43 -12.65 10.40
C PHE A 197 -7.98 -13.44 11.60
N ALA A 198 -7.66 -13.04 12.82
CA ALA A 198 -8.15 -13.67 14.04
C ALA A 198 -9.69 -13.59 14.13
N PHE A 199 -10.29 -12.45 13.78
CA PHE A 199 -11.73 -12.28 13.73
C PHE A 199 -12.38 -13.19 12.68
N THR A 200 -11.81 -13.28 11.49
CA THR A 200 -12.31 -14.16 10.42
C THR A 200 -12.27 -15.63 10.87
N LEU A 201 -11.18 -16.06 11.50
CA LEU A 201 -11.07 -17.41 12.05
C LEU A 201 -12.10 -17.68 13.14
N PHE A 202 -12.34 -16.70 14.01
CA PHE A 202 -13.38 -16.81 15.05
C PHE A 202 -14.77 -16.95 14.43
N VAL A 203 -15.12 -16.18 13.40
CA VAL A 203 -16.39 -16.27 12.68
C VAL A 203 -16.54 -17.67 12.07
N LEU A 204 -15.52 -18.19 11.39
CA LEU A 204 -15.54 -19.55 10.81
C LEU A 204 -15.75 -20.63 11.87
N LEU A 205 -15.11 -20.53 13.04
CA LEU A 205 -15.34 -21.45 14.15
C LEU A 205 -16.78 -21.36 14.69
N MET A 206 -17.33 -20.16 14.83
CA MET A 206 -18.73 -19.96 15.23
C MET A 206 -19.69 -20.58 14.21
N GLU A 207 -19.47 -20.38 12.92
CA GLU A 207 -20.27 -21.00 11.86
C GLU A 207 -20.18 -22.53 11.91
N PHE A 208 -19.00 -23.07 12.13
CA PHE A 208 -18.83 -24.52 12.28
C PHE A 208 -19.66 -25.08 13.43
N PHE A 209 -19.59 -24.49 14.63
CA PHE A 209 -20.26 -25.00 15.80
C PHE A 209 -21.78 -24.75 15.78
N PHE A 210 -22.25 -23.60 15.28
CA PHE A 210 -23.66 -23.21 15.36
C PHE A 210 -24.46 -23.55 14.10
N ILE A 211 -23.83 -23.71 12.96
CA ILE A 211 -24.51 -23.97 11.70
C ILE A 211 -24.16 -25.38 11.17
N PHE A 212 -22.88 -25.67 10.92
CA PHE A 212 -22.50 -26.90 10.25
C PHE A 212 -22.74 -28.15 11.13
N LYS A 213 -22.27 -28.16 12.36
CA LYS A 213 -22.39 -29.32 13.27
C LYS A 213 -23.84 -29.72 13.54
N PRO A 214 -24.78 -28.81 13.94
CA PRO A 214 -26.19 -29.17 14.14
C PRO A 214 -26.90 -29.54 12.84
N THR A 215 -26.48 -28.98 11.71
CA THR A 215 -27.04 -29.30 10.40
C THR A 215 -26.67 -30.71 9.95
N ASN A 216 -25.44 -31.12 10.06
CA ASN A 216 -24.99 -32.49 9.72
C ASN A 216 -25.78 -33.51 10.55
N LYS A 217 -25.95 -33.32 11.84
CA LYS A 217 -26.74 -34.21 12.71
C LYS A 217 -28.20 -34.30 12.28
N LYS A 218 -28.81 -33.21 11.80
CA LYS A 218 -30.18 -33.24 11.28
C LYS A 218 -30.26 -33.99 9.95
N ILE A 219 -29.31 -33.82 9.05
CA ILE A 219 -29.23 -34.53 7.76
C ILE A 219 -29.08 -36.04 8.00
N GLU A 220 -28.17 -36.46 8.88
CA GLU A 220 -27.99 -37.89 9.24
C GLU A 220 -29.30 -38.50 9.77
N ASN A 221 -29.99 -37.80 10.66
CA ASN A 221 -31.27 -38.27 11.18
C ASN A 221 -32.37 -38.37 10.11
N LEU A 222 -32.35 -37.47 9.12
CA LEU A 222 -33.28 -37.49 7.99
C LEU A 222 -33.03 -38.67 7.06
N ILE A 223 -31.76 -38.91 6.74
CA ILE A 223 -31.33 -40.05 5.91
C ILE A 223 -31.70 -41.36 6.60
N ALA A 224 -31.44 -41.49 7.91
CA ALA A 224 -31.81 -42.67 8.66
C ALA A 224 -33.34 -42.92 8.65
N LYS A 225 -34.17 -41.88 8.78
CA LYS A 225 -35.61 -41.98 8.67
C LYS A 225 -36.07 -42.38 7.27
N LEU A 226 -35.47 -41.83 6.22
CA LEU A 226 -35.77 -42.18 4.82
C LEU A 226 -35.45 -43.67 4.53
N LEU A 227 -34.28 -44.15 4.91
CA LEU A 227 -33.87 -45.53 4.78
C LEU A 227 -34.79 -46.49 5.55
N ALA A 228 -35.23 -46.12 6.77
CA ALA A 228 -36.17 -46.90 7.54
C ALA A 228 -37.59 -46.96 6.90
N SER A 229 -38.01 -45.82 6.28
CA SER A 229 -39.29 -45.75 5.56
C SER A 229 -39.26 -46.56 4.29
N GLU A 230 -38.15 -46.52 3.53
CA GLU A 230 -37.96 -47.35 2.31
C GLU A 230 -37.99 -48.84 2.63
N LYS A 231 -37.24 -49.28 3.66
CA LYS A 231 -37.31 -50.67 4.12
C LYS A 231 -38.71 -51.16 4.50
N LYS A 232 -39.52 -50.28 5.16
CA LYS A 232 -40.89 -50.58 5.50
C LYS A 232 -41.79 -50.69 4.25
N ALA A 233 -41.63 -49.80 3.27
CA ALA A 233 -42.36 -49.84 2.02
C ALA A 233 -42.05 -51.08 1.20
N LEU A 234 -40.74 -51.45 1.09
CA LEU A 234 -40.31 -52.68 0.44
C LEU A 234 -40.90 -53.96 1.12
N LYS A 235 -40.89 -54.01 2.45
CA LYS A 235 -41.48 -55.10 3.20
C LYS A 235 -42.98 -55.24 2.97
N LEU A 236 -43.70 -54.09 2.98
CA LEU A 236 -45.12 -54.09 2.70
C LEU A 236 -45.48 -54.53 1.27
N ALA A 237 -44.65 -54.10 0.28
CA ALA A 237 -44.81 -54.51 -1.11
C ALA A 237 -44.61 -56.04 -1.26
N TYR A 238 -43.55 -56.57 -0.62
CA TYR A 238 -43.28 -58.02 -0.62
C TYR A 238 -44.39 -58.83 0.07
N ASP A 239 -44.89 -58.40 1.25
CA ASP A 239 -45.98 -59.02 1.99
C ASP A 239 -47.29 -58.98 1.19
N THR A 240 -47.56 -57.93 0.39
CA THR A 240 -48.75 -57.81 -0.47
C THR A 240 -48.64 -58.70 -1.73
N GLU A 241 -47.45 -58.89 -2.28
CA GLU A 241 -47.22 -59.75 -3.44
C GLU A 241 -47.46 -61.24 -3.08
N ILE A 242 -46.98 -61.66 -1.92
CA ILE A 242 -47.21 -63.03 -1.40
C ILE A 242 -48.71 -63.29 -1.15
N ILE A 243 -49.48 -62.31 -0.64
CA ILE A 243 -50.97 -62.48 -0.38
C ILE A 243 -51.71 -62.48 -1.69
N SER A 244 -51.25 -61.92 -2.79
CA SER A 244 -51.93 -61.94 -4.09
C SER A 244 -51.74 -63.25 -4.90
N GLU A 245 -50.75 -64.07 -4.50
CA GLU A 245 -50.46 -65.36 -5.15
C GLU A 245 -51.10 -66.56 -4.45
N ILE A 246 -51.84 -66.36 -3.36
CA ILE A 246 -52.66 -67.37 -2.65
C ILE A 246 -54.18 -67.19 -2.99
#